data_3dfc04c471cdc72bfe080392324eda3d
#
_entry.id   3dfc04c471cdc72bfe080392324eda3d
#
_cell.length_a   1.000
_cell.length_b   1.000
_cell.length_c   1.000
_cell.angle_alpha   90.00
_cell.angle_beta   90.00
_cell.angle_gamma   90.00
#
_symmetry.space_group_name_H-M   'P 1'
#
loop_
_entity.id
_entity.type
_entity.pdbx_description
1 polymer ?
#
loop_
_entity_poly.entity_id
_entity_poly.type
_entity_poly.pdbx_seq_one_letter_code
_entity_poly.pdbx_strand_id
1 'polypeptide(L)'
;GYIGKHLSNYLTEKGGHRIIPLGRSMFREGMSGHLIQTLTHCDVIINLAGAPINKRWTPEYKQELFNSRIVVTHRIIRALNAVKTKPKLMISASAVGYYPPEVEADEYTRTRGDGFLSDLCYAWEKEAKHCPQPTRLVITRFGVVLSPDGGAMQQMLRPLQATKVATALSLIHI
;
A
#
# COMPACT_ATOMS: atom_id res chain seq x y z
N GLY A 1 9.05 0.46 -4.24
CA GLY A 1 9.04 1.59 -3.31
C GLY A 1 9.89 1.32 -2.07
N TYR A 2 10.04 2.32 -1.21
CA TYR A 2 10.92 2.26 -0.04
C TYR A 2 10.64 1.04 0.86
N ILE A 3 9.41 0.92 1.38
CA ILE A 3 9.01 -0.20 2.25
C ILE A 3 9.23 -1.55 1.56
N GLY A 4 8.79 -1.67 0.30
CA GLY A 4 8.92 -2.94 -0.44
C GLY A 4 10.36 -3.38 -0.62
N LYS A 5 11.29 -2.44 -0.89
CA LYS A 5 12.73 -2.74 -1.01
C LYS A 5 13.30 -3.26 0.30
N HIS A 6 13.07 -2.54 1.41
CA HIS A 6 13.60 -2.94 2.72
C HIS A 6 13.01 -4.27 3.20
N LEU A 7 11.70 -4.44 3.03
CA LEU A 7 11.03 -5.70 3.39
C LEU A 7 11.55 -6.88 2.55
N SER A 8 11.74 -6.69 1.25
CA SER A 8 12.29 -7.75 0.38
C SER A 8 13.69 -8.16 0.81
N ASN A 9 14.57 -7.20 1.08
CA ASN A 9 15.92 -7.49 1.56
C ASN A 9 15.88 -8.25 2.90
N TYR A 10 15.10 -7.74 3.86
CA TYR A 10 14.99 -8.38 5.17
C TYR A 10 14.48 -9.83 5.07
N LEU A 11 13.41 -10.06 4.31
CA LEU A 11 12.83 -11.40 4.15
C LEU A 11 13.78 -12.37 3.43
N THR A 12 14.58 -11.87 2.48
CA THR A 12 15.58 -12.69 1.79
C THR A 12 16.75 -13.03 2.71
N GLU A 13 17.32 -12.02 3.38
CA GLU A 13 18.55 -12.18 4.18
C GLU A 13 18.30 -12.89 5.51
N LYS A 14 17.22 -12.56 6.22
CA LYS A 14 16.91 -13.06 7.55
C LYS A 14 15.96 -14.26 7.55
N GLY A 15 15.01 -14.29 6.62
CA GLY A 15 13.97 -15.31 6.56
C GLY A 15 14.22 -16.43 5.55
N GLY A 16 15.22 -16.30 4.69
CA GLY A 16 15.47 -17.27 3.61
C GLY A 16 14.31 -17.38 2.61
N HIS A 17 13.43 -16.36 2.53
CA HIS A 17 12.27 -16.38 1.66
C HIS A 17 12.65 -16.01 0.23
N ARG A 18 12.08 -16.72 -0.74
CA ARG A 18 12.15 -16.34 -2.15
C ARG A 18 11.15 -15.23 -2.45
N ILE A 19 11.64 -14.06 -2.84
CA ILE A 19 10.80 -12.90 -3.18
C ILE A 19 10.60 -12.83 -4.70
N ILE A 20 9.36 -12.66 -5.13
CA ILE A 20 8.97 -12.42 -6.52
C ILE A 20 8.38 -11.00 -6.61
N PRO A 21 9.18 -10.00 -7.03
CA PRO A 21 8.70 -8.63 -7.11
C PRO A 21 7.78 -8.46 -8.32
N LEU A 22 6.58 -7.91 -8.09
CA LEU A 22 5.63 -7.57 -9.15
C LEU A 22 5.75 -6.08 -9.50
N GLY A 23 6.22 -5.80 -10.71
CA GLY A 23 6.29 -4.45 -11.25
C GLY A 23 4.96 -3.97 -11.82
N ARG A 24 4.86 -2.66 -12.11
CA ARG A 24 3.65 -2.04 -12.69
C ARG A 24 3.20 -2.68 -14.01
N SER A 25 4.11 -3.22 -14.79
CA SER A 25 3.81 -3.91 -16.05
C SER A 25 2.89 -5.11 -15.87
N MET A 26 3.02 -5.83 -14.74
CA MET A 26 2.18 -7.00 -14.42
C MET A 26 0.70 -6.65 -14.20
N PHE A 27 0.41 -5.38 -13.99
CA PHE A 27 -0.94 -4.86 -13.77
C PHE A 27 -1.48 -4.09 -14.97
N ARG A 28 -0.94 -4.30 -16.17
CA ARG A 28 -1.49 -3.76 -17.43
C ARG A 28 -2.57 -4.67 -17.98
N GLU A 29 -3.34 -4.15 -18.92
CA GLU A 29 -4.29 -4.93 -19.70
C GLU A 29 -3.58 -6.06 -20.44
N GLY A 30 -4.19 -7.22 -20.54
CA GLY A 30 -3.59 -8.41 -21.18
C GLY A 30 -2.64 -9.23 -20.28
N MET A 31 -2.22 -8.74 -19.11
CA MET A 31 -1.23 -9.42 -18.25
C MET A 31 -1.86 -10.35 -17.20
N SER A 32 -3.17 -10.53 -17.20
CA SER A 32 -3.88 -11.34 -16.18
C SER A 32 -3.38 -12.80 -16.11
N GLY A 33 -3.08 -13.43 -17.25
CA GLY A 33 -2.54 -14.80 -17.28
C GLY A 33 -1.19 -14.92 -16.58
N HIS A 34 -0.27 -13.98 -16.82
CA HIS A 34 1.04 -13.97 -16.16
C HIS A 34 0.93 -13.71 -14.66
N LEU A 35 -0.01 -12.84 -14.25
CA LEU A 35 -0.27 -12.60 -12.84
C LEU A 35 -0.78 -13.86 -12.15
N ILE A 36 -1.76 -14.56 -12.72
CA ILE A 36 -2.30 -15.83 -12.22
C ILE A 36 -1.17 -16.86 -12.09
N GLN A 37 -0.36 -17.04 -13.14
CA GLN A 37 0.74 -17.98 -13.15
C GLN A 37 1.75 -17.66 -12.01
N THR A 38 2.09 -16.38 -11.84
CA THR A 38 3.01 -15.97 -10.77
C THR A 38 2.43 -16.26 -9.40
N LEU A 39 1.16 -15.92 -9.16
CA LEU A 39 0.51 -16.10 -7.86
C LEU A 39 0.30 -17.58 -7.50
N THR A 40 0.23 -18.47 -8.47
CA THR A 40 0.15 -19.94 -8.24
C THR A 40 1.34 -20.48 -7.45
N HIS A 41 2.48 -19.81 -7.52
CA HIS A 41 3.73 -20.22 -6.86
C HIS A 41 4.04 -19.40 -5.59
N CYS A 42 3.07 -18.64 -5.08
CA CYS A 42 3.26 -17.79 -3.91
C CYS A 42 2.50 -18.36 -2.70
N ASP A 43 3.18 -18.47 -1.56
CA ASP A 43 2.54 -18.79 -0.27
C ASP A 43 1.92 -17.55 0.38
N VAL A 44 2.55 -16.38 0.16
CA VAL A 44 2.17 -15.09 0.75
C VAL A 44 2.17 -14.01 -0.33
N ILE A 45 1.17 -13.15 -0.31
CA ILE A 45 1.11 -11.95 -1.13
C ILE A 45 1.20 -10.72 -0.24
N ILE A 46 2.09 -9.78 -0.59
CA ILE A 46 2.23 -8.50 0.10
C ILE A 46 1.98 -7.38 -0.91
N ASN A 47 0.80 -6.75 -0.80
CA ASN A 47 0.39 -5.64 -1.66
C ASN A 47 0.77 -4.30 -1.01
N LEU A 48 1.83 -3.69 -1.51
CA LEU A 48 2.32 -2.36 -1.12
C LEU A 48 2.18 -1.36 -2.29
N ALA A 49 1.32 -1.65 -3.26
CA ALA A 49 1.14 -0.80 -4.43
C ALA A 49 0.46 0.51 -4.06
N GLY A 50 1.01 1.62 -4.54
CA GLY A 50 0.45 2.95 -4.35
C GLY A 50 1.34 4.02 -4.96
N ALA A 51 0.76 4.97 -5.69
CA ALA A 51 1.45 6.18 -6.11
C ALA A 51 1.73 7.09 -4.90
N PRO A 52 2.82 7.89 -4.93
CA PRO A 52 3.16 8.81 -3.83
C PRO A 52 2.04 9.82 -3.57
N ILE A 53 1.76 10.13 -2.30
CA ILE A 53 0.71 11.11 -1.93
C ILE A 53 1.22 12.54 -1.83
N ASN A 54 2.53 12.75 -1.92
CA ASN A 54 3.22 14.03 -1.73
C ASN A 54 3.30 14.91 -3.00
N LYS A 55 2.38 14.73 -3.94
CA LYS A 55 2.21 15.59 -5.12
C LYS A 55 0.93 16.40 -4.98
N ARG A 56 0.79 17.46 -5.80
CA ARG A 56 -0.45 18.24 -5.86
C ARG A 56 -1.60 17.34 -6.33
N TRP A 57 -2.72 17.33 -5.62
CA TRP A 57 -3.88 16.49 -5.90
C TRP A 57 -4.82 17.14 -6.91
N THR A 58 -4.41 17.15 -8.17
CA THR A 58 -5.30 17.45 -9.28
C THR A 58 -6.31 16.31 -9.45
N PRO A 59 -7.43 16.51 -10.17
CA PRO A 59 -8.36 15.43 -10.48
C PRO A 59 -7.68 14.20 -11.10
N GLU A 60 -6.76 14.41 -12.04
CA GLU A 60 -5.99 13.37 -12.73
C GLU A 60 -5.09 12.62 -11.75
N TYR A 61 -4.44 13.34 -10.83
CA TYR A 61 -3.57 12.71 -9.85
C TYR A 61 -4.35 11.95 -8.77
N LYS A 62 -5.52 12.43 -8.38
CA LYS A 62 -6.45 11.68 -7.53
C LYS A 62 -6.88 10.37 -8.19
N GLN A 63 -7.12 10.38 -9.51
CA GLN A 63 -7.40 9.16 -10.27
C GLN A 63 -6.19 8.22 -10.31
N GLU A 64 -4.96 8.74 -10.43
CA GLU A 64 -3.74 7.93 -10.33
C GLU A 64 -3.60 7.28 -8.94
N LEU A 65 -3.87 8.04 -7.88
CA LEU A 65 -3.88 7.54 -6.50
C LEU A 65 -4.88 6.40 -6.32
N PHE A 66 -6.08 6.56 -6.88
CA PHE A 66 -7.12 5.53 -6.89
C PHE A 66 -6.68 4.30 -7.69
N ASN A 67 -6.27 4.48 -8.94
CA ASN A 67 -5.90 3.38 -9.82
C ASN A 67 -4.74 2.56 -9.27
N SER A 68 -3.72 3.22 -8.73
CA SER A 68 -2.54 2.55 -8.17
C SER A 68 -2.83 1.70 -6.94
N ARG A 69 -3.96 1.88 -6.30
CA ARG A 69 -4.40 1.16 -5.09
C ARG A 69 -5.55 0.21 -5.38
N ILE A 70 -6.70 0.77 -5.74
CA ILE A 70 -7.94 0.00 -5.86
C ILE A 70 -7.91 -0.89 -7.09
N VAL A 71 -7.55 -0.36 -8.28
CA VAL A 71 -7.51 -1.17 -9.50
C VAL A 71 -6.42 -2.24 -9.42
N VAL A 72 -5.26 -1.93 -8.84
CA VAL A 72 -4.21 -2.93 -8.62
C VAL A 72 -4.69 -4.02 -7.66
N THR A 73 -5.29 -3.67 -6.55
CA THR A 73 -5.85 -4.63 -5.59
C THR A 73 -6.93 -5.49 -6.24
N HIS A 74 -7.84 -4.89 -7.01
CA HIS A 74 -8.85 -5.60 -7.78
C HIS A 74 -8.23 -6.67 -8.71
N ARG A 75 -7.17 -6.32 -9.44
CA ARG A 75 -6.48 -7.26 -10.33
C ARG A 75 -5.84 -8.42 -9.57
N ILE A 76 -5.24 -8.14 -8.40
CA ILE A 76 -4.72 -9.18 -7.50
C ILE A 76 -5.85 -10.11 -7.05
N ILE A 77 -6.96 -9.57 -6.57
CA ILE A 77 -8.12 -10.34 -6.11
C ILE A 77 -8.71 -11.20 -7.24
N ARG A 78 -8.87 -10.63 -8.43
CA ARG A 78 -9.32 -11.40 -9.61
C ARG A 78 -8.38 -12.56 -9.94
N ALA A 79 -7.07 -12.32 -9.93
CA ALA A 79 -6.08 -13.35 -10.17
C ALA A 79 -6.13 -14.43 -9.07
N LEU A 80 -6.24 -14.04 -7.79
CA LEU A 80 -6.41 -14.96 -6.68
C LEU A 80 -7.65 -15.85 -6.82
N ASN A 81 -8.76 -15.33 -7.32
CA ASN A 81 -9.96 -16.13 -7.56
C ASN A 81 -9.71 -17.23 -8.61
N ALA A 82 -8.86 -16.97 -9.60
CA ALA A 82 -8.52 -17.89 -10.68
C ALA A 82 -7.44 -18.93 -10.32
N VAL A 83 -6.62 -18.67 -9.29
CA VAL A 83 -5.58 -19.62 -8.83
C VAL A 83 -6.22 -20.82 -8.16
N LYS A 84 -5.82 -22.05 -8.55
CA LYS A 84 -6.34 -23.30 -7.96
C LYS A 84 -5.89 -23.47 -6.51
N THR A 85 -4.58 -23.41 -6.27
CA THR A 85 -4.01 -23.48 -4.91
C THR A 85 -3.77 -22.06 -4.42
N LYS A 86 -4.60 -21.61 -3.51
CA LYS A 86 -4.55 -20.24 -3.04
C LYS A 86 -3.41 -20.01 -2.04
N PRO A 87 -2.74 -18.85 -2.09
CA PRO A 87 -1.81 -18.43 -1.03
C PRO A 87 -2.46 -18.47 0.34
N LYS A 88 -1.66 -18.75 1.37
CA LYS A 88 -2.15 -18.81 2.76
C LYS A 88 -2.50 -17.43 3.32
N LEU A 89 -1.80 -16.39 2.86
CA LEU A 89 -1.87 -15.05 3.42
C LEU A 89 -1.80 -13.97 2.32
N MET A 90 -2.65 -12.97 2.44
CA MET A 90 -2.53 -11.70 1.73
C MET A 90 -2.42 -10.57 2.75
N ILE A 91 -1.31 -9.83 2.71
CA ILE A 91 -1.13 -8.59 3.45
C ILE A 91 -1.39 -7.43 2.47
N SER A 92 -2.39 -6.61 2.75
CA SER A 92 -2.72 -5.42 1.96
C SER A 92 -2.43 -4.16 2.74
N ALA A 93 -1.63 -3.28 2.17
CA ALA A 93 -1.41 -1.96 2.75
C ALA A 93 -2.70 -1.13 2.77
N SER A 94 -2.79 -0.29 3.77
CA SER A 94 -3.69 0.83 3.93
C SER A 94 -2.91 1.96 4.64
N ALA A 95 -3.58 2.98 5.15
CA ALA A 95 -2.91 4.06 5.85
C ALA A 95 -3.75 4.61 7.01
N VAL A 96 -3.08 5.26 7.97
CA VAL A 96 -3.74 5.96 9.10
C VAL A 96 -4.68 7.08 8.66
N GLY A 97 -4.56 7.57 7.41
CA GLY A 97 -5.53 8.48 6.81
C GLY A 97 -6.96 7.92 6.68
N TYR A 98 -7.18 6.66 7.04
CA TYR A 98 -8.52 6.08 7.25
C TYR A 98 -9.26 6.75 8.39
N TYR A 99 -8.56 7.10 9.47
CA TYR A 99 -9.12 7.65 10.70
C TYR A 99 -9.29 9.17 10.67
N PRO A 100 -10.19 9.73 11.49
CA PRO A 100 -10.19 11.17 11.76
C PRO A 100 -8.88 11.59 12.45
N PRO A 101 -8.37 12.81 12.21
CA PRO A 101 -7.08 13.26 12.77
C PRO A 101 -7.07 13.34 14.30
N GLU A 102 -8.23 13.57 14.93
CA GLU A 102 -8.35 13.75 16.37
C GLU A 102 -8.54 12.44 17.16
N VAL A 103 -8.63 11.30 16.46
CA VAL A 103 -8.91 10.02 17.09
C VAL A 103 -7.61 9.27 17.35
N GLU A 104 -7.35 8.95 18.62
CA GLU A 104 -6.39 7.93 18.98
C GLU A 104 -6.95 6.56 18.60
N ALA A 105 -6.31 5.92 17.63
CA ALA A 105 -6.84 4.73 16.97
C ALA A 105 -5.95 3.51 17.20
N ASP A 106 -6.58 2.39 17.48
CA ASP A 106 -6.01 1.06 17.56
C ASP A 106 -6.55 0.13 16.46
N GLU A 107 -6.21 -1.16 16.51
CA GLU A 107 -6.67 -2.16 15.55
C GLU A 107 -8.18 -2.47 15.63
N TYR A 108 -8.84 -2.10 16.71
CA TYR A 108 -10.28 -2.28 16.92
C TYR A 108 -11.10 -1.06 16.53
N THR A 109 -10.46 0.09 16.37
CA THR A 109 -11.10 1.35 16.02
C THR A 109 -11.76 1.26 14.64
N ARG A 110 -13.07 1.53 14.58
CA ARG A 110 -13.89 1.47 13.35
C ARG A 110 -14.26 2.84 12.82
N THR A 111 -14.01 3.88 13.61
CA THR A 111 -14.34 5.26 13.22
C THR A 111 -13.55 5.64 11.98
N ARG A 112 -14.27 6.04 10.96
CA ARG A 112 -13.71 6.51 9.70
C ARG A 112 -13.70 8.04 9.69
N GLY A 113 -12.63 8.63 9.18
CA GLY A 113 -12.55 10.07 8.93
C GLY A 113 -13.29 10.48 7.66
N ASP A 114 -13.24 11.77 7.39
CA ASP A 114 -13.82 12.39 6.21
C ASP A 114 -12.74 12.79 5.19
N GLY A 115 -13.19 13.10 3.98
CA GLY A 115 -12.35 13.61 2.91
C GLY A 115 -11.63 12.55 2.09
N PHE A 116 -10.88 13.04 1.10
CA PHE A 116 -10.33 12.22 0.03
C PHE A 116 -9.45 11.06 0.51
N LEU A 117 -8.56 11.29 1.49
CA LEU A 117 -7.67 10.22 1.97
C LEU A 117 -8.42 9.10 2.68
N SER A 118 -9.41 9.45 3.50
CA SER A 118 -10.24 8.48 4.18
C SER A 118 -11.08 7.68 3.19
N ASP A 119 -11.65 8.36 2.18
CA ASP A 119 -12.39 7.71 1.09
C ASP A 119 -11.51 6.75 0.31
N LEU A 120 -10.29 7.17 -0.01
CA LEU A 120 -9.30 6.35 -0.72
C LEU A 120 -8.92 5.10 0.09
N CYS A 121 -8.62 5.26 1.38
CA CYS A 121 -8.29 4.15 2.27
C CYS A 121 -9.46 3.18 2.41
N TYR A 122 -10.67 3.72 2.61
CA TYR A 122 -11.88 2.90 2.70
C TYR A 122 -12.15 2.08 1.44
N ALA A 123 -12.07 2.71 0.26
CA ALA A 123 -12.25 2.01 -1.02
C ALA A 123 -11.18 0.93 -1.22
N TRP A 124 -9.94 1.23 -0.84
CA TRP A 124 -8.83 0.29 -0.92
C TRP A 124 -9.03 -0.93 -0.04
N GLU A 125 -9.38 -0.72 1.24
CA GLU A 125 -9.68 -1.81 2.17
C GLU A 125 -10.92 -2.61 1.78
N LYS A 126 -11.96 -1.92 1.27
CA LYS A 126 -13.16 -2.57 0.75
C LYS A 126 -12.84 -3.54 -0.39
N GLU A 127 -11.97 -3.12 -1.32
CA GLU A 127 -11.54 -4.00 -2.41
C GLU A 127 -10.72 -5.19 -1.89
N ALA A 128 -9.80 -4.97 -0.96
CA ALA A 128 -9.00 -6.05 -0.36
C ALA A 128 -9.87 -7.09 0.36
N LYS A 129 -10.98 -6.69 0.96
CA LYS A 129 -11.94 -7.59 1.65
C LYS A 129 -12.62 -8.60 0.74
N HIS A 130 -12.54 -8.45 -0.59
CA HIS A 130 -12.96 -9.48 -1.54
C HIS A 130 -11.94 -10.61 -1.71
N CYS A 131 -10.90 -10.66 -0.87
CA CYS A 131 -9.91 -11.73 -0.84
C CYS A 131 -10.61 -13.10 -0.65
N PRO A 132 -10.39 -14.07 -1.57
CA PRO A 132 -11.11 -15.34 -1.52
C PRO A 132 -10.60 -16.24 -0.39
N GLN A 133 -11.51 -16.98 0.21
CA GLN A 133 -11.14 -18.08 1.12
C GLN A 133 -10.40 -19.21 0.36
N PRO A 134 -9.46 -19.93 0.99
CA PRO A 134 -9.07 -19.84 2.41
C PRO A 134 -7.93 -18.84 2.69
N THR A 135 -7.58 -17.95 1.75
CA THR A 135 -6.52 -16.96 1.96
C THR A 135 -6.87 -16.01 3.11
N ARG A 136 -6.04 -16.00 4.15
CA ARG A 136 -6.20 -15.04 5.26
C ARG A 136 -5.82 -13.63 4.77
N LEU A 137 -6.72 -12.65 4.96
CA LEU A 137 -6.43 -11.25 4.71
C LEU A 137 -5.94 -10.55 5.99
N VAL A 138 -4.86 -9.79 5.87
CA VAL A 138 -4.40 -8.83 6.88
C VAL A 138 -4.29 -7.45 6.22
N ILE A 139 -4.93 -6.45 6.81
CA ILE A 139 -4.84 -5.04 6.36
C ILE A 139 -3.92 -4.30 7.33
N THR A 140 -2.90 -3.63 6.78
CA THR A 140 -1.92 -2.88 7.56
C THR A 140 -2.08 -1.38 7.28
N ARG A 141 -2.56 -0.61 8.27
CA ARG A 141 -2.70 0.85 8.18
C ARG A 141 -1.39 1.51 8.58
N PHE A 142 -0.58 1.86 7.59
CA PHE A 142 0.71 2.50 7.83
C PHE A 142 0.55 3.95 8.29
N GLY A 143 1.28 4.32 9.34
CA GLY A 143 1.60 5.70 9.67
C GLY A 143 2.68 6.26 8.76
N VAL A 144 3.21 7.45 9.12
CA VAL A 144 4.34 8.06 8.42
C VAL A 144 5.60 7.24 8.68
N VAL A 145 6.17 6.69 7.62
CA VAL A 145 7.43 5.93 7.71
C VAL A 145 8.60 6.89 7.70
N LEU A 146 9.31 6.94 8.82
CA LEU A 146 10.51 7.76 9.00
C LEU A 146 11.75 6.89 8.83
N SER A 147 12.71 7.37 8.06
CA SER A 147 13.99 6.69 7.88
C SER A 147 15.06 7.67 7.40
N PRO A 148 16.33 7.46 7.78
CA PRO A 148 17.45 8.28 7.31
C PRO A 148 17.67 8.15 5.80
N ASP A 149 17.40 6.98 5.21
CA ASP A 149 17.70 6.67 3.80
C ASP A 149 16.53 6.93 2.85
N GLY A 150 15.37 7.39 3.35
CA GLY A 150 14.19 7.60 2.51
C GLY A 150 12.93 7.94 3.31
N GLY A 151 11.78 7.85 2.62
CA GLY A 151 10.49 8.14 3.24
C GLY A 151 10.27 9.63 3.50
N ALA A 152 9.43 9.96 4.48
CA ALA A 152 9.05 11.33 4.79
C ALA A 152 10.19 12.15 5.41
N MET A 153 11.08 11.52 6.17
CA MET A 153 12.17 12.19 6.89
C MET A 153 13.06 13.01 5.95
N GLN A 154 13.49 12.43 4.83
CA GLN A 154 14.33 13.16 3.86
C GLN A 154 13.63 14.38 3.28
N GLN A 155 12.33 14.32 3.05
CA GLN A 155 11.56 15.45 2.54
C GLN A 155 11.40 16.56 3.58
N MET A 156 11.28 16.18 4.86
CA MET A 156 11.25 17.14 5.98
C MET A 156 12.60 17.81 6.22
N LEU A 157 13.70 17.07 6.05
CA LEU A 157 15.05 17.58 6.30
C LEU A 157 15.58 18.48 5.17
N ARG A 158 15.16 18.28 3.92
CA ARG A 158 15.62 19.09 2.77
C ARG A 158 15.41 20.60 2.96
N PRO A 159 14.23 21.10 3.32
CA PRO A 159 14.03 22.53 3.60
C PRO A 159 14.88 23.01 4.77
N LEU A 160 14.98 22.20 5.84
CA LEU A 160 15.79 22.52 7.02
C LEU A 160 17.27 22.69 6.66
N GLN A 161 17.81 21.82 5.82
CA GLN A 161 19.21 21.90 5.35
C GLN A 161 19.45 23.13 4.47
N ALA A 162 18.46 23.50 3.63
CA ALA A 162 18.58 24.63 2.70
C ALA A 162 18.35 25.99 3.34
N THR A 163 17.37 26.09 4.24
CA THR A 163 16.90 27.39 4.79
C THR A 163 17.14 27.55 6.29
N LYS A 164 17.59 26.51 6.98
CA LYS A 164 17.67 26.41 8.45
C LYS A 164 16.32 26.62 9.16
N VAL A 165 15.23 26.55 8.43
CA VAL A 165 13.86 26.66 8.93
C VAL A 165 13.18 25.29 8.85
N ALA A 166 12.74 24.76 9.99
CA ALA A 166 11.95 23.54 10.03
C ALA A 166 10.49 23.87 9.70
N THR A 167 9.98 23.30 8.64
CA THR A 167 8.54 23.24 8.40
C THR A 167 7.98 21.96 8.98
N ALA A 168 7.14 22.05 10.01
CA ALA A 168 6.37 20.91 10.47
C ALA A 168 5.36 20.55 9.38
N LEU A 169 5.45 19.33 8.83
CA LEU A 169 4.41 18.81 7.98
C LEU A 169 3.18 18.55 8.87
N SER A 170 2.17 19.40 8.75
CA SER A 170 0.87 19.10 9.33
C SER A 170 0.27 17.93 8.55
N LEU A 171 0.12 16.78 9.21
CA LEU A 171 -0.58 15.62 8.65
C LEU A 171 -2.07 15.88 8.42
N ILE A 172 -2.58 17.02 8.88
CA ILE A 172 -3.98 17.44 8.76
C ILE A 172 -4.29 18.00 7.35
N HIS A 173 -3.26 18.39 6.60
CA HIS A 173 -3.41 19.05 5.30
C HIS A 173 -2.77 18.27 4.12
N ILE A 174 -2.46 17.00 4.33
CA ILE A 174 -2.04 16.12 3.23
C ILE A 174 -3.23 15.32 2.72
#